data_9c2c4af15c015a599c8910a89c866a4e
#
_entry.id   9c2c4af15c015a599c8910a89c866a4e
#
_cell.length_a   1.000
_cell.length_b   1.000
_cell.length_c   1.000
_cell.angle_alpha   90.00
_cell.angle_beta   90.00
_cell.angle_gamma   90.00
#
_symmetry.space_group_name_H-M   'P 1'
#
loop_
_entity.id
_entity.type
_entity.pdbx_description
1 polymer ?
#
loop_
_entity_poly.entity_id
_entity_poly.type
_entity_poly.pdbx_seq_one_letter_code
_entity_poly.pdbx_strand_id
1 'polypeptide(L)'
;MSSPWVRPALLQEAAGRRVRCLTCERRCLLSPGDTGWCRTRRNLDGTLYTLAYGAVSSLSANPIEKKPLYHFYPGTVALTAGSWSCNFDCPWCQNWDISKRPPPSRPEYTSPEAFIELAERADCAGTSISFNEPTLSLEWSLEVFRLARARRLYNTFVTNGYMTEAALAALIEAGLDAANVDVKGDAASVRRYCGTDVEVVWRNCRRIREAGVWLEITTLVIPTVNDAEEVLRGIARRIATELGREVPWHVTAYYPAYRFTAPPTPRCTLERAWELGREEGLKYVYIGNIPGHPGEHTRCPGCGTLLIERAGLVVRANRLEGGRCPRCGEAVAGVW
;
A
#
# COMPACT_ATOMS: atom_id res chain seq x y z
N MET A 1 25.89 23.47 5.13
CA MET A 1 25.80 22.01 5.24
C MET A 1 24.54 21.56 4.51
N SER A 2 24.60 20.61 3.61
CA SER A 2 23.42 20.10 2.90
C SER A 2 22.48 19.38 3.90
N SER A 3 21.20 19.69 3.85
CA SER A 3 20.21 19.08 4.73
C SER A 3 20.16 17.56 4.51
N PRO A 4 20.12 16.71 5.57
CA PRO A 4 20.17 15.25 5.41
C PRO A 4 18.98 14.66 4.64
N TRP A 5 17.86 15.39 4.61
CA TRP A 5 16.64 14.98 3.90
C TRP A 5 16.59 15.39 2.43
N VAL A 6 17.63 16.11 1.94
CA VAL A 6 17.78 16.51 0.52
C VAL A 6 18.87 15.65 -0.12
N ARG A 7 18.49 14.81 -1.08
CA ARG A 7 19.39 13.88 -1.77
C ARG A 7 19.12 13.90 -3.28
N PRO A 8 20.10 13.61 -4.13
CA PRO A 8 19.84 13.37 -5.54
C PRO A 8 18.79 12.26 -5.70
N ALA A 9 17.81 12.48 -6.58
CA ALA A 9 16.81 11.47 -6.90
C ALA A 9 17.42 10.39 -7.80
N LEU A 10 17.13 9.13 -7.49
CA LEU A 10 17.69 7.98 -8.22
C LEU A 10 17.15 7.90 -9.65
N LEU A 11 15.83 8.10 -9.82
CA LEU A 11 15.14 7.90 -11.09
C LEU A 11 14.82 9.24 -11.74
N GLN A 12 15.70 9.65 -12.67
CA GLN A 12 15.57 10.85 -13.43
C GLN A 12 16.16 10.74 -14.83
N GLU A 13 15.68 11.55 -15.75
CA GLU A 13 16.16 11.66 -17.12
C GLU A 13 16.41 13.13 -17.45
N ALA A 14 17.62 13.44 -17.94
CA ALA A 14 17.94 14.78 -18.38
C ALA A 14 17.20 15.15 -19.67
N ALA A 15 16.65 16.35 -19.74
CA ALA A 15 15.96 16.91 -20.91
C ALA A 15 16.44 18.36 -21.17
N GLY A 16 17.69 18.52 -21.54
CA GLY A 16 18.40 19.81 -21.61
C GLY A 16 18.58 20.38 -20.21
N ARG A 17 18.08 21.61 -19.97
CA ARG A 17 18.05 22.23 -18.63
C ARG A 17 16.91 21.72 -17.75
N ARG A 18 15.93 21.03 -18.35
CA ARG A 18 14.84 20.38 -17.60
C ARG A 18 15.25 18.97 -17.19
N VAL A 19 14.55 18.43 -16.21
CA VAL A 19 14.71 17.05 -15.74
C VAL A 19 13.34 16.39 -15.64
N ARG A 20 13.24 15.15 -16.15
CA ARG A 20 12.04 14.33 -16.01
C ARG A 20 12.19 13.44 -14.78
N CYS A 21 11.20 13.51 -13.89
CA CYS A 21 11.11 12.59 -12.76
C CYS A 21 10.53 11.24 -13.24
N LEU A 22 11.21 10.15 -12.90
CA LEU A 22 10.81 8.79 -13.26
C LEU A 22 10.44 7.93 -12.03
N THR A 23 10.12 8.57 -10.89
CA THR A 23 9.73 7.84 -9.67
C THR A 23 8.28 7.33 -9.74
N CYS A 24 7.34 8.13 -10.26
CA CYS A 24 5.95 7.73 -10.44
C CYS A 24 5.44 8.11 -11.84
N GLU A 25 4.30 7.56 -12.24
CA GLU A 25 3.78 7.75 -13.60
C GLU A 25 3.18 9.14 -13.87
N ARG A 26 3.28 10.07 -12.94
CA ARG A 26 3.09 11.48 -13.27
C ARG A 26 4.20 12.04 -14.16
N ARG A 27 5.40 11.44 -14.13
CA ARG A 27 6.53 11.75 -15.01
C ARG A 27 6.75 13.25 -15.20
N CYS A 28 6.71 14.01 -14.10
CA CYS A 28 6.82 15.47 -14.12
C CYS A 28 8.10 15.92 -14.85
N LEU A 29 7.95 16.83 -15.83
CA LEU A 29 9.05 17.48 -16.52
C LEU A 29 9.25 18.87 -15.89
N LEU A 30 10.39 19.06 -15.21
CA LEU A 30 10.65 20.19 -14.33
C LEU A 30 11.76 21.08 -14.89
N SER A 31 11.51 22.39 -14.99
CA SER A 31 12.53 23.39 -15.26
C SER A 31 13.40 23.65 -14.00
N PRO A 32 14.58 24.25 -14.14
CA PRO A 32 15.39 24.63 -12.98
C PRO A 32 14.59 25.46 -11.96
N GLY A 33 14.61 25.03 -10.70
CA GLY A 33 13.84 25.62 -9.60
C GLY A 33 12.42 25.04 -9.42
N ASP A 34 11.85 24.35 -10.42
CA ASP A 34 10.51 23.79 -10.33
C ASP A 34 10.44 22.62 -9.38
N THR A 35 9.26 22.46 -8.78
CA THR A 35 8.92 21.32 -7.91
C THR A 35 7.85 20.46 -8.57
N GLY A 36 7.98 19.13 -8.48
CA GLY A 36 7.03 18.17 -9.04
C GLY A 36 5.65 18.27 -8.38
N TRP A 37 4.66 17.66 -9.03
CA TRP A 37 3.27 17.64 -8.57
C TRP A 37 3.13 17.18 -7.09
N CYS A 38 3.91 16.20 -6.68
CA CYS A 38 3.95 15.70 -5.30
C CYS A 38 4.65 16.65 -4.31
N ARG A 39 5.34 17.70 -4.78
CA ARG A 39 6.08 18.67 -3.97
C ARG A 39 7.22 18.08 -3.12
N THR A 40 7.60 16.82 -3.38
CA THR A 40 8.76 16.17 -2.73
C THR A 40 9.97 16.03 -3.65
N ARG A 41 9.85 16.46 -4.90
CA ARG A 41 10.92 16.40 -5.91
C ARG A 41 11.14 17.79 -6.52
N ARG A 42 12.39 18.22 -6.62
CA ARG A 42 12.75 19.53 -7.15
C ARG A 42 13.94 19.44 -8.08
N ASN A 43 13.88 20.17 -9.20
CA ASN A 43 15.02 20.34 -10.09
C ASN A 43 15.94 21.45 -9.52
N LEU A 44 17.16 21.09 -9.14
CA LEU A 44 18.22 22.01 -8.76
C LEU A 44 19.29 21.98 -9.86
N ASP A 45 19.30 23.01 -10.69
CA ASP A 45 20.29 23.22 -11.77
C ASP A 45 20.50 22.02 -12.72
N GLY A 46 19.39 21.37 -13.12
CA GLY A 46 19.42 20.25 -14.07
C GLY A 46 19.52 18.88 -13.42
N THR A 47 19.57 18.81 -12.10
CA THR A 47 19.54 17.57 -11.32
C THR A 47 18.28 17.51 -10.46
N LEU A 48 17.60 16.37 -10.49
CA LEU A 48 16.43 16.14 -9.61
C LEU A 48 16.88 15.73 -8.21
N TYR A 49 16.30 16.36 -7.22
CA TYR A 49 16.50 16.03 -5.81
C TYR A 49 15.19 15.59 -5.16
N THR A 50 15.26 14.60 -4.26
CA THR A 50 14.22 14.40 -3.26
C THR A 50 14.38 15.38 -2.12
N LEU A 51 13.25 15.87 -1.59
CA LEU A 51 13.19 16.76 -0.42
C LEU A 51 12.65 16.01 0.81
N ALA A 52 12.44 14.70 0.69
CA ALA A 52 11.75 13.87 1.69
C ALA A 52 12.56 12.61 2.08
N TYR A 53 13.88 12.60 1.83
CA TYR A 53 14.71 11.48 2.26
C TYR A 53 14.75 11.37 3.78
N GLY A 54 14.19 10.31 4.35
CA GLY A 54 14.09 10.14 5.80
C GLY A 54 13.26 11.21 6.53
N ALA A 55 12.49 12.02 5.78
CA ALA A 55 11.56 12.98 6.35
C ALA A 55 10.30 12.23 6.84
N VAL A 56 10.33 11.80 8.09
CA VAL A 56 9.27 10.99 8.70
C VAL A 56 8.16 11.90 9.26
N SER A 57 6.92 11.63 8.91
CA SER A 57 5.72 12.32 9.43
C SER A 57 5.05 11.53 10.56
N SER A 58 5.23 10.22 10.54
CA SER A 58 4.60 9.29 11.49
C SER A 58 5.48 8.07 11.68
N LEU A 59 5.61 7.62 12.93
CA LEU A 59 6.37 6.44 13.31
C LEU A 59 5.61 5.66 14.37
N SER A 60 5.35 4.36 14.13
CA SER A 60 4.64 3.51 15.10
C SER A 60 4.82 2.03 14.81
N ALA A 61 4.95 1.21 15.85
CA ALA A 61 4.82 -0.24 15.77
C ALA A 61 3.34 -0.61 15.61
N ASN A 62 3.03 -1.37 14.57
CA ASN A 62 1.64 -1.73 14.25
C ASN A 62 1.51 -3.21 13.89
N PRO A 63 0.40 -3.87 14.26
CA PRO A 63 0.06 -5.18 13.71
C PRO A 63 0.05 -5.16 12.19
N ILE A 64 0.51 -6.25 11.58
CA ILE A 64 0.54 -6.39 10.13
C ILE A 64 -0.87 -6.31 9.53
N GLU A 65 -1.89 -6.70 10.27
CA GLU A 65 -3.30 -6.57 9.91
C GLU A 65 -3.73 -5.12 9.64
N LYS A 66 -3.07 -4.13 10.27
CA LYS A 66 -3.31 -2.70 9.99
C LYS A 66 -2.80 -2.29 8.60
N LYS A 67 -1.98 -3.12 7.97
CA LYS A 67 -1.46 -2.93 6.60
C LYS A 67 -2.29 -3.66 5.54
N PRO A 68 -3.51 -4.02 5.84
CA PRO A 68 -4.35 -5.12 5.33
C PRO A 68 -3.55 -6.23 4.62
N LEU A 69 -2.63 -6.84 5.36
CA LEU A 69 -1.86 -8.02 4.96
C LEU A 69 -2.27 -9.17 5.88
N TYR A 70 -3.35 -9.86 5.51
CA TYR A 70 -3.97 -10.91 6.33
C TYR A 70 -3.38 -12.28 6.10
N HIS A 71 -2.71 -12.48 4.96
CA HIS A 71 -2.05 -13.71 4.57
C HIS A 71 -0.52 -13.58 4.52
N PHE A 72 0.03 -12.59 5.24
CA PHE A 72 1.46 -12.36 5.32
C PHE A 72 1.87 -12.22 6.79
N TYR A 73 2.48 -13.25 7.35
CA TYR A 73 2.91 -13.34 8.76
C TYR A 73 1.87 -12.80 9.76
N PRO A 74 0.64 -13.36 9.79
CA PRO A 74 -0.46 -12.84 10.58
C PRO A 74 -0.14 -12.80 12.07
N GLY A 75 -0.49 -11.70 12.73
CA GLY A 75 -0.24 -11.48 14.16
C GLY A 75 1.13 -10.87 14.47
N THR A 76 2.01 -10.68 13.48
CA THR A 76 3.30 -10.01 13.69
C THR A 76 3.14 -8.48 13.73
N VAL A 77 4.18 -7.81 14.21
CA VAL A 77 4.25 -6.34 14.30
C VAL A 77 5.30 -5.83 13.34
N ALA A 78 4.98 -4.76 12.61
CA ALA A 78 5.91 -4.04 11.74
C ALA A 78 6.15 -2.62 12.26
N LEU A 79 7.40 -2.18 12.28
CA LEU A 79 7.67 -0.76 12.47
C LEU A 79 7.25 -0.02 11.20
N THR A 80 6.34 0.93 11.38
CA THR A 80 5.72 1.65 10.29
C THR A 80 6.21 3.09 10.24
N ALA A 81 6.67 3.54 9.08
CA ALA A 81 6.96 4.93 8.81
C ALA A 81 6.01 5.50 7.75
N GLY A 82 5.55 6.73 7.99
CA GLY A 82 4.95 7.60 7.00
C GLY A 82 5.86 8.77 6.68
N SER A 83 5.72 9.34 5.49
CA SER A 83 6.40 10.56 5.08
C SER A 83 5.37 11.63 4.67
N TRP A 84 5.71 12.48 3.73
CA TRP A 84 4.90 13.62 3.34
C TRP A 84 4.41 13.51 1.90
N SER A 85 3.23 14.09 1.65
CA SER A 85 2.60 14.20 0.36
C SER A 85 2.14 12.87 -0.27
N CYS A 86 1.50 12.98 -1.43
CA CYS A 86 1.01 11.85 -2.23
C CYS A 86 1.03 12.26 -3.70
N ASN A 87 1.07 11.29 -4.60
CA ASN A 87 0.92 11.51 -6.05
C ASN A 87 -0.55 11.40 -6.53
N PHE A 88 -1.52 11.15 -5.62
CA PHE A 88 -2.96 11.19 -5.86
C PHE A 88 -3.62 12.38 -5.15
N ASP A 89 -4.76 12.84 -5.66
CA ASP A 89 -5.55 13.93 -5.04
C ASP A 89 -6.92 13.47 -4.53
N CYS A 90 -6.99 12.29 -3.95
CA CYS A 90 -8.24 11.72 -3.43
C CYS A 90 -8.91 12.69 -2.43
N PRO A 91 -10.17 13.12 -2.65
CA PRO A 91 -10.84 14.07 -1.76
C PRO A 91 -11.25 13.47 -0.41
N TRP A 92 -11.24 12.14 -0.28
CA TRP A 92 -11.57 11.38 0.93
C TRP A 92 -10.35 10.89 1.72
N CYS A 93 -9.17 11.47 1.51
CA CYS A 93 -7.96 10.98 2.13
C CYS A 93 -8.02 11.07 3.66
N GLN A 94 -7.98 9.93 4.37
CA GLN A 94 -7.96 9.90 5.84
C GLN A 94 -6.68 10.49 6.42
N ASN A 95 -5.56 10.36 5.70
CA ASN A 95 -4.25 10.89 6.10
C ASN A 95 -3.95 12.24 5.39
N TRP A 96 -4.97 13.06 5.16
CA TRP A 96 -4.83 14.31 4.39
C TRP A 96 -3.86 15.32 5.03
N ASP A 97 -3.75 15.30 6.34
CA ASP A 97 -2.87 16.16 7.14
C ASP A 97 -1.38 16.01 6.79
N ILE A 98 -0.97 14.79 6.38
CA ILE A 98 0.37 14.50 5.87
C ILE A 98 0.40 14.36 4.35
N SER A 99 -0.60 13.71 3.75
CA SER A 99 -0.64 13.37 2.32
C SER A 99 -0.91 14.57 1.40
N LYS A 100 -1.50 15.66 1.91
CA LYS A 100 -1.83 16.86 1.12
C LYS A 100 -0.88 18.03 1.38
N ARG A 101 0.19 17.81 2.14
CA ARG A 101 1.20 18.82 2.48
C ARG A 101 2.58 18.42 1.95
N PRO A 102 3.41 19.39 1.53
CA PRO A 102 4.83 19.14 1.28
C PRO A 102 5.52 18.82 2.60
N PRO A 103 6.74 18.23 2.56
CA PRO A 103 7.57 18.14 3.76
C PRO A 103 7.80 19.55 4.34
N PRO A 104 7.83 19.68 5.67
CA PRO A 104 8.22 20.95 6.31
C PRO A 104 9.64 21.38 5.89
N SER A 105 9.97 22.66 6.06
CA SER A 105 11.32 23.16 5.75
C SER A 105 12.42 22.52 6.60
N ARG A 106 12.04 22.01 7.77
CA ARG A 106 12.90 21.22 8.69
C ARG A 106 12.07 20.02 9.17
N PRO A 107 11.99 18.94 8.39
CA PRO A 107 11.26 17.75 8.80
C PRO A 107 12.02 17.00 9.91
N GLU A 108 11.29 16.21 10.68
CA GLU A 108 11.91 15.20 11.53
C GLU A 108 12.62 14.17 10.64
N TYR A 109 13.91 13.99 10.90
CA TYR A 109 14.77 13.14 10.09
C TYR A 109 15.09 11.83 10.83
N THR A 110 14.81 10.71 10.18
CA THR A 110 15.19 9.38 10.64
C THR A 110 16.04 8.72 9.56
N SER A 111 17.30 8.40 9.88
CA SER A 111 18.15 7.65 8.94
C SER A 111 17.64 6.21 8.78
N PRO A 112 17.96 5.53 7.67
CA PRO A 112 17.63 4.11 7.51
C PRO A 112 18.14 3.24 8.66
N GLU A 113 19.37 3.46 9.13
CA GLU A 113 19.96 2.73 10.25
C GLU A 113 19.19 2.94 11.55
N ALA A 114 18.88 4.21 11.88
CA ALA A 114 18.12 4.54 13.08
C ALA A 114 16.70 3.94 13.03
N PHE A 115 16.09 3.86 11.83
CA PHE A 115 14.78 3.21 11.66
C PHE A 115 14.85 1.70 11.93
N ILE A 116 15.89 1.03 11.42
CA ILE A 116 16.07 -0.41 11.66
C ILE A 116 16.39 -0.70 13.15
N GLU A 117 17.24 0.10 13.79
CA GLU A 117 17.51 -0.02 15.22
C GLU A 117 16.24 0.17 16.07
N LEU A 118 15.34 1.07 15.66
CA LEU A 118 14.04 1.24 16.29
C LEU A 118 13.15 0.01 16.12
N ALA A 119 13.16 -0.61 14.92
CA ALA A 119 12.40 -1.83 14.66
C ALA A 119 12.87 -2.98 15.56
N GLU A 120 14.18 -3.17 15.69
CA GLU A 120 14.76 -4.20 16.55
C GLU A 120 14.44 -3.93 18.04
N ARG A 121 14.59 -2.69 18.52
CA ARG A 121 14.25 -2.34 19.91
C ARG A 121 12.77 -2.51 20.24
N ALA A 122 11.89 -2.35 19.25
CA ALA A 122 10.46 -2.55 19.42
C ALA A 122 10.00 -3.99 19.14
N ASP A 123 10.94 -4.94 19.00
CA ASP A 123 10.69 -6.36 18.69
C ASP A 123 9.76 -6.55 17.48
N CYS A 124 9.95 -5.70 16.46
CA CYS A 124 9.18 -5.79 15.23
C CYS A 124 9.74 -6.91 14.32
N ALA A 125 8.87 -7.70 13.72
CA ALA A 125 9.24 -8.74 12.76
C ALA A 125 9.61 -8.17 11.37
N GLY A 126 9.31 -6.90 11.13
CA GLY A 126 9.62 -6.25 9.85
C GLY A 126 9.31 -4.76 9.81
N THR A 127 9.38 -4.23 8.61
CA THR A 127 9.14 -2.82 8.29
C THR A 127 7.90 -2.63 7.42
N SER A 128 7.26 -1.47 7.53
CA SER A 128 6.19 -1.07 6.64
C SER A 128 6.30 0.42 6.33
N ILE A 129 6.36 0.77 5.05
CA ILE A 129 6.28 2.17 4.63
C ILE A 129 4.86 2.41 4.11
N SER A 130 4.14 3.32 4.76
CA SER A 130 2.70 3.51 4.52
C SER A 130 2.18 4.89 4.97
N PHE A 131 0.87 5.02 5.21
CA PHE A 131 0.11 6.21 5.58
C PHE A 131 -0.08 7.23 4.46
N ASN A 132 0.99 7.77 3.87
CA ASN A 132 0.95 8.52 2.62
C ASN A 132 1.34 7.61 1.45
N GLU A 133 1.78 8.15 0.30
CA GLU A 133 2.29 7.32 -0.79
C GLU A 133 3.79 7.02 -0.61
N PRO A 134 4.17 5.77 -0.28
CA PRO A 134 5.55 5.41 0.02
C PRO A 134 6.50 5.49 -1.18
N THR A 135 6.00 5.43 -2.42
CA THR A 135 6.81 5.64 -3.63
C THR A 135 7.58 6.98 -3.62
N LEU A 136 7.04 7.99 -2.93
CA LEU A 136 7.69 9.30 -2.84
C LEU A 136 8.95 9.29 -1.97
N SER A 137 9.10 8.28 -1.11
CA SER A 137 10.27 8.05 -0.24
C SER A 137 11.21 6.98 -0.82
N LEU A 138 11.20 6.77 -2.15
CA LEU A 138 11.87 5.66 -2.83
C LEU A 138 13.32 5.47 -2.33
N GLU A 139 14.15 6.48 -2.39
CA GLU A 139 15.58 6.38 -2.09
C GLU A 139 15.83 5.91 -0.66
N TRP A 140 15.07 6.45 0.29
CA TRP A 140 15.13 6.05 1.69
C TRP A 140 14.60 4.62 1.89
N SER A 141 13.49 4.28 1.25
CA SER A 141 12.90 2.94 1.33
C SER A 141 13.84 1.86 0.81
N LEU A 142 14.58 2.13 -0.27
CA LEU A 142 15.56 1.18 -0.81
C LEU A 142 16.68 0.87 0.18
N GLU A 143 17.18 1.87 0.89
CA GLU A 143 18.22 1.69 1.92
C GLU A 143 17.65 0.95 3.14
N VAL A 144 16.45 1.33 3.61
CA VAL A 144 15.75 0.61 4.69
C VAL A 144 15.58 -0.87 4.35
N PHE A 145 15.11 -1.18 3.13
CA PHE A 145 14.84 -2.57 2.75
C PHE A 145 16.10 -3.43 2.71
N ARG A 146 17.21 -2.88 2.19
CA ARG A 146 18.50 -3.59 2.21
C ARG A 146 18.99 -3.87 3.64
N LEU A 147 18.89 -2.87 4.53
CA LEU A 147 19.27 -3.02 5.93
C LEU A 147 18.37 -3.99 6.68
N ALA A 148 17.05 -3.90 6.49
CA ALA A 148 16.06 -4.80 7.08
C ALA A 148 16.34 -6.26 6.68
N ARG A 149 16.56 -6.51 5.38
CA ARG A 149 16.90 -7.84 4.87
C ARG A 149 18.17 -8.42 5.51
N ALA A 150 19.21 -7.59 5.70
CA ALA A 150 20.43 -7.99 6.40
C ALA A 150 20.20 -8.38 7.86
N ARG A 151 19.11 -7.89 8.47
CA ARG A 151 18.67 -8.20 9.84
C ARG A 151 17.54 -9.23 9.91
N ARG A 152 17.16 -9.84 8.77
CA ARG A 152 16.06 -10.81 8.65
C ARG A 152 14.69 -10.23 9.01
N LEU A 153 14.51 -8.93 8.83
CA LEU A 153 13.23 -8.26 8.95
C LEU A 153 12.56 -8.23 7.57
N TYR A 154 11.25 -8.49 7.51
CA TYR A 154 10.50 -8.36 6.26
C TYR A 154 10.22 -6.89 5.91
N ASN A 155 9.94 -6.61 4.64
CA ASN A 155 9.66 -5.28 4.13
C ASN A 155 8.30 -5.22 3.42
N THR A 156 7.47 -4.26 3.80
CA THR A 156 6.14 -4.11 3.21
C THR A 156 5.83 -2.70 2.77
N PHE A 157 5.00 -2.57 1.72
CA PHE A 157 4.40 -1.31 1.28
C PHE A 157 2.87 -1.37 1.38
N VAL A 158 2.26 -0.23 1.80
CA VAL A 158 0.84 0.05 1.55
C VAL A 158 0.80 1.24 0.60
N THR A 159 0.41 1.02 -0.65
CA THR A 159 0.61 1.96 -1.75
C THR A 159 -0.61 2.08 -2.66
N ASN A 160 -0.74 3.21 -3.35
CA ASN A 160 -1.70 3.35 -4.44
C ASN A 160 -1.24 2.71 -5.76
N GLY A 161 -0.04 2.14 -5.77
CA GLY A 161 0.51 1.42 -6.91
C GLY A 161 0.88 2.25 -8.13
N TYR A 162 0.86 3.59 -8.08
CA TYR A 162 1.10 4.48 -9.24
C TYR A 162 2.58 4.84 -9.44
N MET A 163 3.45 3.89 -9.17
CA MET A 163 4.90 4.01 -9.40
C MET A 163 5.27 3.60 -10.85
N THR A 164 6.45 4.03 -11.30
CA THR A 164 6.99 3.55 -12.57
C THR A 164 7.47 2.10 -12.45
N GLU A 165 7.62 1.43 -13.57
CA GLU A 165 8.19 0.08 -13.61
C GLU A 165 9.61 0.04 -13.04
N ALA A 166 10.42 1.08 -13.31
CA ALA A 166 11.77 1.20 -12.78
C ALA A 166 11.78 1.37 -11.24
N ALA A 167 10.83 2.15 -10.69
CA ALA A 167 10.72 2.28 -9.24
C ALA A 167 10.28 0.97 -8.58
N LEU A 168 9.32 0.24 -9.17
CA LEU A 168 8.90 -1.06 -8.68
C LEU A 168 10.03 -2.09 -8.75
N ALA A 169 10.75 -2.16 -9.87
CA ALA A 169 11.89 -3.06 -10.02
C ALA A 169 12.97 -2.81 -8.95
N ALA A 170 13.31 -1.54 -8.69
CA ALA A 170 14.27 -1.18 -7.66
C ALA A 170 13.81 -1.60 -6.25
N LEU A 171 12.51 -1.47 -5.93
CA LEU A 171 11.95 -1.91 -4.64
C LEU A 171 12.01 -3.44 -4.49
N ILE A 172 11.67 -4.19 -5.54
CA ILE A 172 11.74 -5.66 -5.55
C ILE A 172 13.20 -6.10 -5.36
N GLU A 173 14.15 -5.52 -6.09
CA GLU A 173 15.58 -5.80 -5.95
C GLU A 173 16.11 -5.50 -4.55
N ALA A 174 15.64 -4.41 -3.94
CA ALA A 174 16.02 -4.03 -2.58
C ALA A 174 15.44 -4.96 -1.50
N GLY A 175 14.44 -5.78 -1.83
CA GLY A 175 13.84 -6.77 -0.93
C GLY A 175 12.45 -6.39 -0.41
N LEU A 176 11.58 -5.88 -1.28
CA LEU A 176 10.14 -5.79 -0.99
C LEU A 176 9.55 -7.20 -0.92
N ASP A 177 9.01 -7.59 0.23
CA ASP A 177 8.46 -8.94 0.47
C ASP A 177 6.94 -8.99 0.25
N ALA A 178 6.22 -7.92 0.62
CA ALA A 178 4.78 -7.85 0.44
C ALA A 178 4.28 -6.43 0.14
N ALA A 179 3.21 -6.33 -0.61
CA ALA A 179 2.51 -5.07 -0.87
C ALA A 179 1.00 -5.23 -0.68
N ASN A 180 0.39 -4.26 0.01
CA ASN A 180 -1.03 -4.01 -0.09
C ASN A 180 -1.25 -2.85 -1.06
N VAL A 181 -2.01 -3.08 -2.13
CA VAL A 181 -2.24 -2.09 -3.18
C VAL A 181 -3.69 -1.62 -3.17
N ASP A 182 -3.88 -0.32 -3.08
CA ASP A 182 -5.19 0.33 -3.15
C ASP A 182 -5.71 0.40 -4.60
N VAL A 183 -6.71 -0.41 -4.96
CA VAL A 183 -7.51 -0.23 -6.18
C VAL A 183 -8.74 0.60 -5.83
N LYS A 184 -8.74 1.86 -6.23
CA LYS A 184 -9.71 2.87 -5.73
C LYS A 184 -11.01 2.96 -6.55
N GLY A 185 -11.19 2.11 -7.56
CA GLY A 185 -12.36 2.07 -8.42
C GLY A 185 -12.02 1.70 -9.85
N ASP A 186 -12.97 1.94 -10.74
CA ASP A 186 -12.81 1.81 -12.18
C ASP A 186 -12.04 2.99 -12.81
N ALA A 187 -11.82 2.94 -14.12
CA ALA A 187 -11.09 3.98 -14.83
C ALA A 187 -11.76 5.37 -14.74
N ALA A 188 -13.10 5.41 -14.71
CA ALA A 188 -13.84 6.65 -14.64
C ALA A 188 -13.70 7.31 -13.26
N SER A 189 -13.90 6.54 -12.19
CA SER A 189 -13.78 7.00 -10.81
C SER A 189 -12.36 7.43 -10.48
N VAL A 190 -11.35 6.64 -10.83
CA VAL A 190 -9.94 6.94 -10.54
C VAL A 190 -9.47 8.17 -11.32
N ARG A 191 -9.86 8.32 -12.59
CA ARG A 191 -9.54 9.52 -13.37
C ARG A 191 -10.19 10.75 -12.78
N ARG A 192 -11.48 10.68 -12.44
CA ARG A 192 -12.27 11.81 -11.91
C ARG A 192 -11.78 12.30 -10.56
N TYR A 193 -11.52 11.39 -9.62
CA TYR A 193 -11.28 11.74 -8.23
C TYR A 193 -9.80 11.68 -7.82
N CYS A 194 -9.00 10.81 -8.43
CA CYS A 194 -7.58 10.68 -8.11
C CYS A 194 -6.67 11.35 -9.15
N GLY A 195 -7.21 11.72 -10.32
CA GLY A 195 -6.50 12.39 -11.41
C GLY A 195 -5.41 11.51 -12.03
N THR A 196 -5.66 10.20 -12.15
CA THR A 196 -4.66 9.20 -12.57
C THR A 196 -5.31 8.10 -13.44
N ASP A 197 -4.47 7.21 -13.96
CA ASP A 197 -4.90 6.05 -14.75
C ASP A 197 -4.78 4.77 -13.90
N VAL A 198 -5.89 4.07 -13.69
CA VAL A 198 -5.94 2.81 -12.93
C VAL A 198 -5.19 1.67 -13.62
N GLU A 199 -5.00 1.72 -14.95
CA GLU A 199 -4.28 0.65 -15.66
C GLU A 199 -2.81 0.56 -15.24
N VAL A 200 -2.21 1.67 -14.85
CA VAL A 200 -0.88 1.68 -14.24
C VAL A 200 -0.86 0.86 -12.93
N VAL A 201 -1.91 1.01 -12.11
CA VAL A 201 -2.03 0.27 -10.85
C VAL A 201 -2.13 -1.23 -11.13
N TRP A 202 -3.01 -1.64 -12.05
CA TRP A 202 -3.17 -3.04 -12.45
C TRP A 202 -1.89 -3.63 -13.07
N ARG A 203 -1.20 -2.89 -13.93
CA ARG A 203 0.12 -3.28 -14.45
C ARG A 203 1.08 -3.62 -13.32
N ASN A 204 1.17 -2.74 -12.32
CA ASN A 204 2.10 -2.93 -11.20
C ASN A 204 1.67 -4.09 -10.29
N CYS A 205 0.37 -4.31 -10.07
CA CYS A 205 -0.12 -5.50 -9.37
C CYS A 205 0.32 -6.80 -10.06
N ARG A 206 0.21 -6.88 -11.39
CA ARG A 206 0.70 -8.06 -12.16
C ARG A 206 2.19 -8.25 -11.97
N ARG A 207 3.00 -7.19 -12.10
CA ARG A 207 4.45 -7.25 -11.91
C ARG A 207 4.88 -7.66 -10.50
N ILE A 208 4.16 -7.20 -9.48
CA ILE A 208 4.38 -7.62 -8.09
C ILE A 208 4.17 -9.14 -7.97
N ARG A 209 3.08 -9.67 -8.54
CA ARG A 209 2.80 -11.11 -8.55
C ARG A 209 3.83 -11.92 -9.33
N GLU A 210 4.19 -11.47 -10.53
CA GLU A 210 5.19 -12.11 -11.40
C GLU A 210 6.56 -12.19 -10.72
N ALA A 211 6.90 -11.19 -9.90
CA ALA A 211 8.15 -11.17 -9.13
C ALA A 211 8.13 -12.03 -7.85
N GLY A 212 7.01 -12.70 -7.54
CA GLY A 212 6.87 -13.51 -6.34
C GLY A 212 6.68 -12.72 -5.04
N VAL A 213 6.51 -11.41 -5.11
CA VAL A 213 6.17 -10.57 -3.95
C VAL A 213 4.72 -10.83 -3.54
N TRP A 214 4.46 -10.99 -2.24
CA TRP A 214 3.10 -11.21 -1.76
C TRP A 214 2.23 -9.98 -2.00
N LEU A 215 1.04 -10.18 -2.56
CA LEU A 215 0.11 -9.10 -2.91
C LEU A 215 -1.24 -9.31 -2.27
N GLU A 216 -1.77 -8.28 -1.62
CA GLU A 216 -3.17 -8.16 -1.24
C GLU A 216 -3.74 -6.85 -1.79
N ILE A 217 -5.01 -6.85 -2.17
CA ILE A 217 -5.69 -5.69 -2.76
C ILE A 217 -6.66 -5.09 -1.76
N THR A 218 -6.65 -3.77 -1.62
CA THR A 218 -7.65 -3.05 -0.82
C THR A 218 -8.49 -2.15 -1.72
N THR A 219 -9.81 -2.16 -1.50
CA THR A 219 -10.74 -1.19 -2.06
C THR A 219 -11.52 -0.53 -0.94
N LEU A 220 -11.26 0.75 -0.72
CA LEU A 220 -12.12 1.59 0.11
C LEU A 220 -13.41 1.82 -0.68
N VAL A 221 -14.50 1.23 -0.23
CA VAL A 221 -15.80 1.33 -0.90
C VAL A 221 -16.47 2.64 -0.47
N ILE A 222 -16.75 3.52 -1.44
CA ILE A 222 -17.18 4.89 -1.19
C ILE A 222 -18.52 5.12 -1.88
N PRO A 223 -19.58 5.46 -1.10
CA PRO A 223 -20.88 5.74 -1.66
C PRO A 223 -20.83 6.78 -2.79
N THR A 224 -21.52 6.51 -3.90
CA THR A 224 -21.61 7.35 -5.10
C THR A 224 -20.31 7.48 -5.91
N VAL A 225 -19.25 6.77 -5.54
CA VAL A 225 -17.96 6.82 -6.25
C VAL A 225 -17.64 5.48 -6.91
N ASN A 226 -17.57 4.40 -6.13
CA ASN A 226 -17.16 3.09 -6.59
C ASN A 226 -17.99 1.94 -5.96
N ASP A 227 -19.12 2.28 -5.34
CA ASP A 227 -20.01 1.33 -4.65
C ASP A 227 -21.03 0.64 -5.56
N ALA A 228 -21.09 1.00 -6.85
CA ALA A 228 -21.94 0.31 -7.84
C ALA A 228 -21.49 -1.15 -8.02
N GLU A 229 -22.45 -2.09 -8.12
CA GLU A 229 -22.15 -3.53 -8.27
C GLU A 229 -21.26 -3.82 -9.47
N GLU A 230 -21.45 -3.14 -10.59
CA GLU A 230 -20.66 -3.32 -11.80
C GLU A 230 -19.18 -2.95 -11.56
N VAL A 231 -18.92 -1.90 -10.78
CA VAL A 231 -17.56 -1.46 -10.43
C VAL A 231 -16.90 -2.47 -9.51
N LEU A 232 -17.59 -2.88 -8.44
CA LEU A 232 -17.08 -3.85 -7.47
C LEU A 232 -16.85 -5.22 -8.10
N ARG A 233 -17.80 -5.69 -8.91
CA ARG A 233 -17.68 -6.93 -9.69
C ARG A 233 -16.54 -6.86 -10.71
N GLY A 234 -16.38 -5.71 -11.37
CA GLY A 234 -15.27 -5.47 -12.29
C GLY A 234 -13.91 -5.58 -11.61
N ILE A 235 -13.74 -5.02 -10.41
CA ILE A 235 -12.53 -5.16 -9.60
C ILE A 235 -12.30 -6.62 -9.22
N ALA A 236 -13.31 -7.30 -8.65
CA ALA A 236 -13.21 -8.70 -8.24
C ALA A 236 -12.83 -9.63 -9.41
N ARG A 237 -13.45 -9.44 -10.57
CA ARG A 237 -13.15 -10.19 -11.79
C ARG A 237 -11.71 -9.99 -12.24
N ARG A 238 -11.21 -8.74 -12.24
CA ARG A 238 -9.82 -8.45 -12.59
C ARG A 238 -8.83 -9.08 -11.61
N ILE A 239 -9.10 -9.04 -10.31
CA ILE A 239 -8.27 -9.75 -9.34
C ILE A 239 -8.23 -11.25 -9.68
N ALA A 240 -9.39 -11.88 -9.88
CA ALA A 240 -9.50 -13.31 -10.15
C ALA A 240 -8.78 -13.74 -11.44
N THR A 241 -8.91 -12.93 -12.51
CA THR A 241 -8.41 -13.30 -13.86
C THR A 241 -6.99 -12.82 -14.14
N GLU A 242 -6.57 -11.67 -13.60
CA GLU A 242 -5.27 -11.08 -13.89
C GLU A 242 -4.22 -11.36 -12.80
N LEU A 243 -4.64 -11.53 -11.53
CA LEU A 243 -3.73 -11.68 -10.39
C LEU A 243 -3.80 -13.07 -9.75
N GLY A 244 -4.93 -13.77 -9.88
CA GLY A 244 -5.19 -15.08 -9.32
C GLY A 244 -6.27 -15.08 -8.23
N ARG A 245 -7.06 -16.14 -8.18
CA ARG A 245 -8.20 -16.30 -7.25
C ARG A 245 -7.79 -16.38 -5.78
N GLU A 246 -6.52 -16.62 -5.50
CA GLU A 246 -5.91 -16.68 -4.17
C GLU A 246 -5.44 -15.33 -3.65
N VAL A 247 -5.42 -14.27 -4.47
CA VAL A 247 -5.06 -12.91 -4.00
C VAL A 247 -6.18 -12.37 -3.12
N PRO A 248 -5.89 -12.02 -1.85
CA PRO A 248 -6.91 -11.52 -0.95
C PRO A 248 -7.40 -10.13 -1.37
N TRP A 249 -8.72 -9.93 -1.29
CA TRP A 249 -9.36 -8.65 -1.54
C TRP A 249 -10.01 -8.11 -0.26
N HIS A 250 -9.60 -6.92 0.16
CA HIS A 250 -10.13 -6.22 1.31
C HIS A 250 -11.11 -5.15 0.86
N VAL A 251 -12.40 -5.30 1.11
CA VAL A 251 -13.44 -4.30 0.93
C VAL A 251 -13.64 -3.57 2.26
N THR A 252 -13.31 -2.29 2.31
CA THR A 252 -13.27 -1.54 3.56
C THR A 252 -14.26 -0.39 3.58
N ALA A 253 -14.89 -0.15 4.75
CA ALA A 253 -15.82 0.95 4.92
C ALA A 253 -15.10 2.30 4.86
N TYR A 254 -15.66 3.21 4.08
CA TYR A 254 -15.34 4.63 4.08
C TYR A 254 -16.07 5.35 5.22
N TYR A 255 -15.40 6.33 5.80
CA TYR A 255 -15.97 7.33 6.70
C TYR A 255 -15.61 8.73 6.18
N PRO A 256 -16.49 9.75 6.37
CA PRO A 256 -16.24 11.11 5.91
C PRO A 256 -14.89 11.64 6.37
N ALA A 257 -14.08 12.12 5.42
CA ALA A 257 -12.76 12.69 5.70
C ALA A 257 -12.38 13.74 4.65
N TYR A 258 -11.55 14.70 5.05
CA TYR A 258 -11.00 15.76 4.23
C TYR A 258 -12.07 16.60 3.52
N ARG A 259 -12.21 16.46 2.19
CA ARG A 259 -13.15 17.24 1.37
C ARG A 259 -14.36 16.44 0.91
N PHE A 260 -14.47 15.18 1.32
CA PHE A 260 -15.53 14.29 0.90
C PHE A 260 -16.47 13.98 2.07
N THR A 261 -17.75 14.32 1.92
CA THR A 261 -18.74 14.32 2.99
C THR A 261 -19.88 13.34 2.76
N ALA A 262 -19.75 12.42 1.78
CA ALA A 262 -20.74 11.36 1.62
C ALA A 262 -20.92 10.58 2.95
N PRO A 263 -22.11 10.01 3.22
CA PRO A 263 -22.30 9.21 4.43
C PRO A 263 -21.35 8.00 4.45
N PRO A 264 -21.06 7.44 5.64
CA PRO A 264 -20.26 6.22 5.74
C PRO A 264 -20.84 5.10 4.89
N THR A 265 -19.97 4.18 4.43
CA THR A 265 -20.39 3.01 3.64
C THR A 265 -21.38 2.17 4.46
N PRO A 266 -22.59 1.89 3.94
CA PRO A 266 -23.51 0.96 4.58
C PRO A 266 -22.91 -0.43 4.69
N ARG A 267 -23.16 -1.11 5.81
CA ARG A 267 -22.70 -2.48 6.04
C ARG A 267 -23.14 -3.44 4.92
N CYS A 268 -24.40 -3.35 4.49
CA CYS A 268 -24.94 -4.17 3.41
C CYS A 268 -24.18 -4.01 2.08
N THR A 269 -23.66 -2.82 1.78
CA THR A 269 -22.84 -2.57 0.58
C THR A 269 -21.54 -3.37 0.63
N LEU A 270 -20.90 -3.45 1.80
CA LEU A 270 -19.68 -4.25 1.97
C LEU A 270 -19.96 -5.75 1.96
N GLU A 271 -21.07 -6.18 2.57
CA GLU A 271 -21.53 -7.57 2.51
C GLU A 271 -21.81 -7.96 1.05
N ARG A 272 -22.46 -7.08 0.27
CA ARG A 272 -22.67 -7.29 -1.15
C ARG A 272 -21.37 -7.36 -1.94
N ALA A 273 -20.40 -6.47 -1.68
CA ALA A 273 -19.08 -6.53 -2.29
C ALA A 273 -18.34 -7.84 -1.98
N TRP A 274 -18.47 -8.33 -0.75
CA TRP A 274 -17.93 -9.62 -0.32
C TRP A 274 -18.55 -10.78 -1.11
N GLU A 275 -19.88 -10.80 -1.30
CA GLU A 275 -20.58 -11.79 -2.12
C GLU A 275 -20.12 -11.75 -3.58
N LEU A 276 -20.05 -10.53 -4.17
CA LEU A 276 -19.57 -10.33 -5.55
C LEU A 276 -18.17 -10.89 -5.76
N GLY A 277 -17.25 -10.66 -4.79
CA GLY A 277 -15.90 -11.23 -4.85
C GLY A 277 -15.92 -12.76 -4.89
N ARG A 278 -16.78 -13.38 -4.10
CA ARG A 278 -16.94 -14.85 -4.08
C ARG A 278 -17.62 -15.38 -5.34
N GLU A 279 -18.62 -14.68 -5.88
CA GLU A 279 -19.27 -15.00 -7.16
C GLU A 279 -18.27 -14.99 -8.33
N GLU A 280 -17.31 -14.04 -8.34
CA GLU A 280 -16.22 -14.00 -9.33
C GLU A 280 -15.09 -15.02 -9.03
N GLY A 281 -15.22 -15.81 -7.97
CA GLY A 281 -14.36 -16.96 -7.66
C GLY A 281 -13.16 -16.63 -6.79
N LEU A 282 -13.11 -15.48 -6.14
CA LEU A 282 -12.06 -15.18 -5.17
C LEU A 282 -12.16 -16.11 -3.95
N LYS A 283 -11.03 -16.68 -3.53
CA LYS A 283 -10.96 -17.55 -2.36
C LYS A 283 -11.03 -16.77 -1.06
N TYR A 284 -10.50 -15.54 -1.05
CA TYR A 284 -10.34 -14.71 0.14
C TYR A 284 -10.85 -13.29 -0.10
N VAL A 285 -11.96 -12.96 0.54
CA VAL A 285 -12.54 -11.61 0.55
C VAL A 285 -12.76 -11.22 2.00
N TYR A 286 -12.28 -10.04 2.38
CA TYR A 286 -12.35 -9.52 3.75
C TYR A 286 -13.15 -8.23 3.82
N ILE A 287 -13.91 -8.07 4.91
CA ILE A 287 -14.60 -6.83 5.23
C ILE A 287 -13.81 -6.10 6.32
N GLY A 288 -13.37 -4.88 6.01
CA GLY A 288 -12.58 -4.05 6.90
C GLY A 288 -13.33 -2.80 7.38
N ASN A 289 -12.80 -2.17 8.44
CA ASN A 289 -13.35 -0.96 9.08
C ASN A 289 -14.77 -1.12 9.66
N ILE A 290 -15.24 -2.35 9.87
CA ILE A 290 -16.49 -2.68 10.58
C ILE A 290 -16.11 -3.55 11.79
N PRO A 291 -15.98 -2.99 12.98
CA PRO A 291 -15.53 -3.73 14.17
C PRO A 291 -16.42 -4.94 14.46
N GLY A 292 -15.80 -6.11 14.68
CA GLY A 292 -16.48 -7.35 15.03
C GLY A 292 -17.26 -8.01 13.90
N HIS A 293 -17.02 -7.62 12.65
CA HIS A 293 -17.66 -8.28 11.50
C HIS A 293 -16.99 -9.63 11.22
N PRO A 294 -17.77 -10.76 11.08
CA PRO A 294 -17.21 -12.09 10.82
C PRO A 294 -16.42 -12.21 9.52
N GLY A 295 -16.57 -11.24 8.60
CA GLY A 295 -15.76 -11.12 7.37
C GLY A 295 -14.30 -10.71 7.60
N GLU A 296 -13.87 -10.45 8.84
CA GLU A 296 -12.46 -10.22 9.18
C GLU A 296 -11.67 -11.53 9.39
N HIS A 297 -12.36 -12.67 9.51
CA HIS A 297 -11.73 -13.95 9.78
C HIS A 297 -11.27 -14.65 8.50
N THR A 298 -10.14 -15.39 8.58
CA THR A 298 -9.73 -16.29 7.50
C THR A 298 -10.39 -17.66 7.67
N ARG A 299 -11.08 -18.09 6.62
CA ARG A 299 -11.71 -19.42 6.56
C ARG A 299 -11.11 -20.27 5.45
N CYS A 300 -11.09 -21.56 5.66
CA CYS A 300 -10.65 -22.52 4.64
C CYS A 300 -11.50 -22.39 3.37
N PRO A 301 -10.91 -22.21 2.19
CA PRO A 301 -11.68 -22.10 0.96
C PRO A 301 -12.35 -23.42 0.55
N GLY A 302 -11.83 -24.56 1.01
CA GLY A 302 -12.39 -25.88 0.70
C GLY A 302 -13.53 -26.30 1.63
N CYS A 303 -13.37 -26.13 2.97
CA CYS A 303 -14.35 -26.69 3.93
C CYS A 303 -14.99 -25.66 4.88
N GLY A 304 -14.66 -24.35 4.75
CA GLY A 304 -15.23 -23.26 5.55
C GLY A 304 -14.74 -23.19 7.01
N THR A 305 -13.85 -24.10 7.46
CA THR A 305 -13.31 -24.10 8.83
C THR A 305 -12.66 -22.76 9.14
N LEU A 306 -12.90 -22.22 10.34
CA LEU A 306 -12.26 -21.02 10.85
C LEU A 306 -10.77 -21.30 11.11
N LEU A 307 -9.89 -20.65 10.34
CA LEU A 307 -8.44 -20.85 10.40
C LEU A 307 -7.75 -19.75 11.20
N ILE A 308 -7.99 -18.48 10.85
CA ILE A 308 -7.43 -17.36 11.59
C ILE A 308 -8.59 -16.51 12.11
N GLU A 309 -8.66 -16.44 13.41
CA GLU A 309 -9.68 -15.66 14.14
C GLU A 309 -9.10 -14.30 14.51
N ARG A 310 -9.83 -13.23 14.15
CA ARG A 310 -9.42 -11.86 14.43
C ARG A 310 -10.46 -11.13 15.27
N ALA A 311 -10.00 -10.17 16.05
CA ALA A 311 -10.83 -9.16 16.69
C ALA A 311 -10.23 -7.79 16.33
N GLY A 312 -10.74 -7.18 15.28
CA GLY A 312 -10.15 -6.01 14.65
C GLY A 312 -8.76 -6.30 14.09
N LEU A 313 -7.76 -5.62 14.62
CA LEU A 313 -6.36 -5.78 14.18
C LEU A 313 -5.57 -6.84 14.95
N VAL A 314 -6.22 -7.58 15.85
CA VAL A 314 -5.55 -8.57 16.70
C VAL A 314 -5.91 -9.99 16.26
N VAL A 315 -4.92 -10.81 15.95
CA VAL A 315 -5.09 -12.26 15.75
C VAL A 315 -5.29 -12.91 17.11
N ARG A 316 -6.47 -13.53 17.31
CA ARG A 316 -6.82 -14.25 18.54
C ARG A 316 -6.41 -15.70 18.49
N ALA A 317 -6.47 -16.31 17.31
CA ALA A 317 -6.02 -17.68 17.09
C ALA A 317 -5.59 -17.85 15.63
N ASN A 318 -4.54 -18.62 15.42
CA ASN A 318 -4.10 -19.10 14.12
C ASN A 318 -4.04 -20.63 14.21
N ARG A 319 -4.87 -21.32 13.43
CA ARG A 319 -5.05 -22.79 13.44
C ARG A 319 -4.44 -23.45 12.20
N LEU A 320 -3.68 -22.70 11.40
CA LEU A 320 -2.99 -23.26 10.25
C LEU A 320 -1.86 -24.19 10.72
N GLU A 321 -1.73 -25.33 10.05
CA GLU A 321 -0.63 -26.27 10.26
C GLU A 321 0.22 -26.34 8.98
N GLY A 322 1.39 -25.70 9.00
CA GLY A 322 2.27 -25.62 7.82
C GLY A 322 1.58 -24.99 6.60
N GLY A 323 0.77 -23.96 6.81
CA GLY A 323 0.02 -23.29 5.73
C GLY A 323 -1.18 -24.07 5.20
N ARG A 324 -1.66 -25.08 5.95
CA ARG A 324 -2.78 -25.94 5.53
C ARG A 324 -3.92 -25.92 6.56
N CYS A 325 -5.12 -26.23 6.08
CA CYS A 325 -6.28 -26.44 6.93
C CYS A 325 -6.15 -27.77 7.71
N PRO A 326 -6.20 -27.75 9.07
CA PRO A 326 -6.07 -28.97 9.88
C PRO A 326 -7.24 -29.93 9.68
N ARG A 327 -8.38 -29.47 9.15
CA ARG A 327 -9.58 -30.32 8.96
C ARG A 327 -9.57 -31.09 7.64
N CYS A 328 -9.19 -30.43 6.52
CA CYS A 328 -9.31 -31.04 5.19
C CYS A 328 -8.00 -31.07 4.40
N GLY A 329 -6.91 -30.54 4.93
CA GLY A 329 -5.59 -30.52 4.28
C GLY A 329 -5.44 -29.48 3.15
N GLU A 330 -6.50 -28.70 2.82
CA GLU A 330 -6.43 -27.68 1.76
C GLU A 330 -5.31 -26.69 2.04
N ALA A 331 -4.48 -26.43 1.04
CA ALA A 331 -3.43 -25.41 1.14
C ALA A 331 -4.06 -24.00 1.14
N VAL A 332 -3.62 -23.17 2.06
CA VAL A 332 -4.05 -21.77 2.18
C VAL A 332 -2.94 -20.91 1.63
N ALA A 333 -3.21 -20.14 0.58
CA ALA A 333 -2.23 -19.25 -0.01
C ALA A 333 -1.84 -18.15 1.00
N GLY A 334 -0.54 -17.91 1.16
CA GLY A 334 -0.02 -16.94 2.12
C GLY A 334 1.47 -17.16 2.42
N VAL A 335 1.99 -16.29 3.25
CA VAL A 335 3.31 -16.40 3.86
C VAL A 335 3.09 -16.55 5.37
N TRP A 336 3.45 -17.74 5.93
CA TRP A 336 3.09 -18.16 7.29
C TRP A 336 4.27 -18.29 8.23
#